data_8322d7c509164d2f6d15d6d5476ce54c
#
_entry.id   8322d7c509164d2f6d15d6d5476ce54c
#
_cell.length_a   1.000
_cell.length_b   1.000
_cell.length_c   1.000
_cell.angle_alpha   90.00
_cell.angle_beta   90.00
_cell.angle_gamma   90.00
#
_symmetry.space_group_name_H-M   'P 1'
#
loop_
_entity.id
_entity.type
_entity.pdbx_description
1 polymer ?
#
loop_
_entity_poly.entity_id
_entity_poly.type
_entity_poly.pdbx_seq_one_letter_code
_entity_poly.pdbx_strand_id
1 'polypeptide(L)'
;MVGVGTRVLQGFGAVLLLTAALGVFIALWSAVRERRADLAMLRMLGAPPWKVGALLLCEALWLALLAAALGLLAGHGLTAVAGWLLQAEKSVVVNGWQWVPAEAWVPVAAVGVAVLAALLPAISAYRVDVARLLNAR
;
A
#
# COMPACT_ATOMS: atom_id res chain seq x y z
N MET A 1 -22.99 24.40 -4.48
CA MET A 1 -21.61 24.41 -5.04
C MET A 1 -20.62 23.55 -4.25
N VAL A 2 -20.81 23.30 -2.98
CA VAL A 2 -19.89 22.44 -2.16
C VAL A 2 -19.79 21.00 -2.66
N GLY A 3 -20.86 20.41 -3.22
CA GLY A 3 -20.88 19.01 -3.66
C GLY A 3 -20.05 18.70 -4.91
N VAL A 4 -19.71 19.68 -5.74
CA VAL A 4 -18.85 19.45 -6.92
C VAL A 4 -17.40 19.35 -6.48
N GLY A 5 -16.94 20.20 -5.58
CA GLY A 5 -15.57 20.17 -5.04
C GLY A 5 -15.27 18.88 -4.30
N THR A 6 -16.21 18.38 -3.49
CA THR A 6 -16.02 17.10 -2.78
C THR A 6 -15.96 15.90 -3.73
N ARG A 7 -16.77 15.87 -4.79
CA ARG A 7 -16.71 14.81 -5.80
C ARG A 7 -15.40 14.81 -6.59
N VAL A 8 -14.89 15.99 -6.93
CA VAL A 8 -13.60 16.14 -7.60
C VAL A 8 -12.47 15.62 -6.71
N LEU A 9 -12.44 16.02 -5.42
CA LEU A 9 -11.45 15.53 -4.46
C LEU A 9 -11.53 14.03 -4.24
N GLN A 10 -12.75 13.47 -4.17
CA GLN A 10 -12.93 12.02 -4.09
C GLN A 10 -12.42 11.30 -5.33
N GLY A 11 -12.65 11.87 -6.53
CA GLY A 11 -12.10 11.34 -7.77
C GLY A 11 -10.58 11.33 -7.80
N PHE A 12 -9.93 12.42 -7.37
CA PHE A 12 -8.48 12.46 -7.22
C PHE A 12 -7.97 11.43 -6.20
N GLY A 13 -8.63 11.31 -5.05
CA GLY A 13 -8.30 10.31 -4.04
C GLY A 13 -8.38 8.89 -4.57
N ALA A 14 -9.41 8.57 -5.37
CA ALA A 14 -9.56 7.25 -5.99
C ALA A 14 -8.43 6.97 -7.00
N VAL A 15 -8.04 7.94 -7.82
CA VAL A 15 -6.92 7.80 -8.76
C VAL A 15 -5.61 7.59 -8.01
N LEU A 16 -5.36 8.34 -6.95
CA LEU A 16 -4.16 8.17 -6.12
C LEU A 16 -4.11 6.80 -5.46
N LEU A 17 -5.24 6.29 -4.94
CA LEU A 17 -5.34 4.95 -4.38
C LEU A 17 -5.05 3.86 -5.43
N LEU A 18 -5.60 3.99 -6.64
CA LEU A 18 -5.33 3.06 -7.74
C LEU A 18 -3.85 3.08 -8.14
N THR A 19 -3.24 4.26 -8.21
CA THR A 19 -1.81 4.39 -8.52
C THR A 19 -0.95 3.76 -7.44
N ALA A 20 -1.30 3.97 -6.16
CA ALA A 20 -0.61 3.36 -5.04
C ALA A 20 -0.75 1.83 -5.06
N ALA A 21 -1.96 1.30 -5.34
CA ALA A 21 -2.20 -0.13 -5.48
C ALA A 21 -1.34 -0.75 -6.58
N LEU A 22 -1.26 -0.08 -7.73
CA LEU A 22 -0.44 -0.52 -8.85
C LEU A 22 1.06 -0.50 -8.50
N GLY A 23 1.53 0.54 -7.79
CA GLY A 23 2.90 0.64 -7.30
C GLY A 23 3.26 -0.51 -6.35
N VAL A 24 2.41 -0.81 -5.37
CA VAL A 24 2.60 -1.96 -4.46
C VAL A 24 2.60 -3.27 -5.23
N PHE A 25 1.67 -3.46 -6.17
CA PHE A 25 1.63 -4.65 -7.02
C PHE A 25 2.92 -4.84 -7.81
N ILE A 26 3.42 -3.80 -8.48
CA ILE A 26 4.65 -3.85 -9.27
C ILE A 26 5.85 -4.16 -8.38
N ALA A 27 5.96 -3.52 -7.23
CA ALA A 27 7.05 -3.74 -6.28
C ALA A 27 7.08 -5.20 -5.78
N LEU A 28 5.93 -5.74 -5.35
CA LEU A 28 5.82 -7.13 -4.91
C LEU A 28 6.08 -8.13 -6.03
N TRP A 29 5.58 -7.84 -7.23
CA TRP A 29 5.83 -8.68 -8.41
C TRP A 29 7.32 -8.74 -8.77
N SER A 30 8.00 -7.59 -8.70
CA SER A 30 9.45 -7.50 -8.92
C SER A 30 10.22 -8.27 -7.84
N ALA A 31 9.87 -8.04 -6.56
CA ALA A 31 10.49 -8.73 -5.44
C ALA A 31 10.37 -10.27 -5.55
N VAL A 32 9.20 -10.78 -5.94
CA VAL A 32 9.01 -12.23 -6.18
C VAL A 32 9.88 -12.71 -7.32
N ARG A 33 10.04 -11.94 -8.39
CA ARG A 33 10.91 -12.29 -9.52
C ARG A 33 12.39 -12.35 -9.13
N GLU A 34 12.86 -11.36 -8.40
CA GLU A 34 14.25 -11.25 -7.97
C GLU A 34 14.62 -12.35 -6.98
N ARG A 35 13.69 -12.70 -6.08
CA ARG A 35 13.90 -13.70 -5.01
C ARG A 35 13.45 -15.12 -5.38
N ARG A 36 13.17 -15.40 -6.65
CA ARG A 36 12.68 -16.72 -7.08
C ARG A 36 13.60 -17.87 -6.67
N ALA A 37 14.91 -17.68 -6.77
CA ALA A 37 15.90 -18.70 -6.39
C ALA A 37 15.86 -18.96 -4.87
N ASP A 38 15.79 -17.89 -4.05
CA ASP A 38 15.74 -17.99 -2.60
C ASP A 38 14.43 -18.65 -2.14
N LEU A 39 13.30 -18.29 -2.76
CA LEU A 39 12.00 -18.90 -2.49
C LEU A 39 11.98 -20.38 -2.88
N ALA A 40 12.64 -20.75 -3.98
CA ALA A 40 12.80 -22.13 -4.38
C ALA A 40 13.69 -22.91 -3.40
N MET A 41 14.79 -22.34 -2.93
CA MET A 41 15.63 -22.95 -1.87
C MET A 41 14.85 -23.19 -0.59
N LEU A 42 14.07 -22.22 -0.11
CA LEU A 42 13.20 -22.40 1.06
C LEU A 42 12.24 -23.57 0.88
N ARG A 43 11.68 -23.74 -0.33
CA ARG A 43 10.79 -24.86 -0.63
C ARG A 43 11.54 -26.20 -0.68
N MET A 44 12.76 -26.22 -1.19
CA MET A 44 13.61 -27.43 -1.18
C MET A 44 13.98 -27.85 0.24
N LEU A 45 14.13 -26.91 1.17
CA LEU A 45 14.34 -27.16 2.60
C LEU A 45 13.05 -27.58 3.34
N GLY A 46 11.96 -27.81 2.62
CA GLY A 46 10.69 -28.29 3.18
C GLY A 46 9.72 -27.20 3.63
N ALA A 47 9.97 -25.93 3.32
CA ALA A 47 9.01 -24.88 3.63
C ALA A 47 7.73 -25.08 2.81
N PRO A 48 6.54 -25.16 3.45
CA PRO A 48 5.29 -25.30 2.74
C PRO A 48 4.97 -23.99 1.98
N PRO A 49 4.33 -24.06 0.80
CA PRO A 49 4.08 -22.91 -0.07
C PRO A 49 3.28 -21.79 0.60
N TRP A 50 2.43 -22.12 1.56
CA TRP A 50 1.66 -21.10 2.30
C TRP A 50 2.54 -20.19 3.15
N LYS A 51 3.70 -20.67 3.68
CA LYS A 51 4.64 -19.83 4.42
C LYS A 51 5.28 -18.76 3.54
N VAL A 52 5.57 -19.10 2.30
CA VAL A 52 6.12 -18.15 1.32
C VAL A 52 5.07 -17.07 0.98
N GLY A 53 3.82 -17.48 0.74
CA GLY A 53 2.72 -16.54 0.54
C GLY A 53 2.46 -15.65 1.76
N ALA A 54 2.50 -16.22 2.96
CA ALA A 54 2.34 -15.47 4.20
C ALA A 54 3.45 -14.43 4.41
N LEU A 55 4.70 -14.75 4.07
CA LEU A 55 5.81 -13.81 4.14
C LEU A 55 5.56 -12.57 3.26
N LEU A 56 5.13 -12.79 2.02
CA LEU A 56 4.82 -11.70 1.08
C LEU A 56 3.63 -10.85 1.57
N LEU A 57 2.60 -11.49 2.13
CA LEU A 57 1.47 -10.78 2.74
C LEU A 57 1.90 -9.94 3.95
N CYS A 58 2.75 -10.47 4.82
CA CYS A 58 3.29 -9.71 5.95
C CYS A 58 4.12 -8.51 5.49
N GLU A 59 4.94 -8.68 4.45
CA GLU A 59 5.71 -7.59 3.86
C GLU A 59 4.79 -6.50 3.29
N ALA A 60 3.75 -6.90 2.54
CA ALA A 60 2.75 -5.96 1.99
C ALA A 60 1.99 -5.22 3.10
N LEU A 61 1.59 -5.91 4.17
CA LEU A 61 0.88 -5.30 5.29
C LEU A 61 1.76 -4.30 6.04
N TRP A 62 3.04 -4.63 6.28
CA TRP A 62 4.00 -3.73 6.91
C TRP A 62 4.18 -2.45 6.11
N LEU A 63 4.40 -2.59 4.80
CA LEU A 63 4.53 -1.44 3.89
C LEU A 63 3.26 -0.59 3.85
N ALA A 64 2.08 -1.21 3.84
CA ALA A 64 0.80 -0.51 3.85
C ALA A 64 0.59 0.29 5.14
N LEU A 65 0.92 -0.28 6.30
CA LEU A 65 0.80 0.42 7.59
C LEU A 65 1.76 1.60 7.67
N LEU A 66 3.02 1.41 7.24
CA LEU A 66 4.00 2.50 7.19
C LEU A 66 3.55 3.60 6.21
N ALA A 67 3.07 3.24 5.04
CA ALA A 67 2.56 4.20 4.06
C ALA A 67 1.34 4.96 4.59
N ALA A 68 0.40 4.28 5.27
CA ALA A 68 -0.75 4.92 5.90
C ALA A 68 -0.34 5.89 7.01
N ALA A 69 0.60 5.50 7.87
CA ALA A 69 1.12 6.37 8.93
C ALA A 69 1.81 7.61 8.36
N LEU A 70 2.69 7.44 7.37
CA LEU A 70 3.38 8.55 6.71
C LEU A 70 2.39 9.44 5.94
N GLY A 71 1.39 8.85 5.30
CA GLY A 71 0.33 9.58 4.58
C GLY A 71 -0.52 10.44 5.51
N LEU A 72 -0.91 9.91 6.67
CA LEU A 72 -1.64 10.66 7.69
C LEU A 72 -0.79 11.81 8.27
N LEU A 73 0.46 11.54 8.62
CA LEU A 73 1.39 12.57 9.12
C LEU A 73 1.61 13.67 8.09
N ALA A 74 1.85 13.31 6.84
CA ALA A 74 2.03 14.26 5.75
C ALA A 74 0.74 15.06 5.48
N GLY A 75 -0.43 14.41 5.50
CA GLY A 75 -1.72 15.06 5.31
C GLY A 75 -1.99 16.10 6.39
N HIS A 76 -1.82 15.73 7.66
CA HIS A 76 -1.99 16.66 8.79
C HIS A 76 -0.97 17.80 8.73
N GLY A 77 0.30 17.51 8.43
CA GLY A 77 1.37 18.50 8.29
C GLY A 77 1.08 19.50 7.18
N LEU A 78 0.69 19.04 6.00
CA LEU A 78 0.33 19.91 4.87
C LEU A 78 -0.90 20.77 5.18
N THR A 79 -1.92 20.20 5.84
CA THR A 79 -3.11 20.94 6.25
C THR A 79 -2.77 22.01 7.29
N ALA A 80 -1.87 21.70 8.23
CA ALA A 80 -1.42 22.67 9.22
C ALA A 80 -0.65 23.84 8.57
N VAL A 81 0.27 23.55 7.62
CA VAL A 81 1.01 24.57 6.88
C VAL A 81 0.07 25.43 6.04
N ALA A 82 -0.86 24.81 5.32
CA ALA A 82 -1.85 25.53 4.54
C ALA A 82 -2.73 26.42 5.42
N GLY A 83 -3.15 25.92 6.59
CA GLY A 83 -3.91 26.69 7.58
C GLY A 83 -3.15 27.90 8.08
N TRP A 84 -1.86 27.74 8.39
CA TRP A 84 -1.00 28.83 8.81
C TRP A 84 -0.87 29.93 7.74
N LEU A 85 -0.66 29.54 6.46
CA LEU A 85 -0.58 30.48 5.34
C LEU A 85 -1.90 31.25 5.14
N LEU A 86 -3.05 30.54 5.21
CA LEU A 86 -4.35 31.14 5.03
C LEU A 86 -4.76 32.06 6.18
N GLN A 87 -4.34 31.78 7.41
CA GLN A 87 -4.54 32.67 8.56
C GLN A 87 -3.85 34.01 8.38
N ALA A 88 -2.68 34.00 7.75
CA ALA A 88 -1.94 35.25 7.47
C ALA A 88 -2.67 36.17 6.49
N GLU A 89 -3.49 35.62 5.57
CA GLU A 89 -4.16 36.39 4.53
C GLU A 89 -5.65 36.66 4.79
N LYS A 90 -6.40 35.74 5.40
CA LYS A 90 -7.88 35.78 5.39
C LYS A 90 -8.57 35.47 6.71
N SER A 91 -7.92 35.43 7.84
CA SER A 91 -8.52 35.16 9.17
C SER A 91 -9.33 33.85 9.26
N VAL A 92 -9.03 32.86 8.42
CA VAL A 92 -9.66 31.55 8.45
C VAL A 92 -8.84 30.64 9.35
N VAL A 93 -9.42 30.21 10.48
CA VAL A 93 -8.74 29.28 11.39
C VAL A 93 -8.95 27.85 10.88
N VAL A 94 -7.91 27.29 10.28
CA VAL A 94 -7.86 25.87 9.89
C VAL A 94 -6.93 25.14 10.86
N ASN A 95 -7.51 24.22 11.65
CA ASN A 95 -6.73 23.38 12.56
C ASN A 95 -6.34 22.07 11.84
N GLY A 96 -5.10 21.98 11.40
CA GLY A 96 -4.57 20.81 10.69
C GLY A 96 -4.43 19.54 11.55
N TRP A 97 -4.53 19.66 12.88
CA TRP A 97 -4.40 18.54 13.82
C TRP A 97 -5.74 18.03 14.35
N GLN A 98 -6.84 18.41 13.72
CA GLN A 98 -8.17 17.96 14.13
C GLN A 98 -8.42 16.56 13.55
N TRP A 99 -8.47 15.56 14.43
CA TRP A 99 -8.81 14.19 14.07
C TRP A 99 -10.27 14.10 13.61
N VAL A 100 -10.47 13.54 12.42
CA VAL A 100 -11.82 13.28 11.87
C VAL A 100 -12.07 11.77 11.88
N PRO A 101 -13.22 11.28 12.37
CA PRO A 101 -13.50 9.84 12.42
C PRO A 101 -13.36 9.12 11.05
N ALA A 102 -13.56 9.85 9.95
CA ALA A 102 -13.37 9.33 8.60
C ALA A 102 -11.91 8.92 8.31
N GLU A 103 -10.93 9.45 9.03
CA GLU A 103 -9.51 9.10 8.86
C GLU A 103 -9.18 7.68 9.28
N ALA A 104 -10.01 7.08 10.16
CA ALA A 104 -9.89 5.67 10.52
C ALA A 104 -10.04 4.73 9.31
N TRP A 105 -10.72 5.18 8.24
CA TRP A 105 -10.82 4.42 7.00
C TRP A 105 -9.52 4.39 6.19
N VAL A 106 -8.59 5.32 6.41
CA VAL A 106 -7.32 5.38 5.67
C VAL A 106 -6.48 4.12 5.87
N PRO A 107 -6.16 3.69 7.10
CA PRO A 107 -5.42 2.45 7.31
C PRO A 107 -6.21 1.21 6.85
N VAL A 108 -7.54 1.21 7.01
CA VAL A 108 -8.38 0.10 6.53
C VAL A 108 -8.32 -0.02 5.01
N ALA A 109 -8.45 1.10 4.29
CA ALA A 109 -8.33 1.14 2.83
C ALA A 109 -6.91 0.74 2.39
N ALA A 110 -5.86 1.23 3.06
CA ALA A 110 -4.47 0.90 2.75
C ALA A 110 -4.21 -0.61 2.90
N VAL A 111 -4.68 -1.22 3.98
CA VAL A 111 -4.57 -2.68 4.20
C VAL A 111 -5.36 -3.45 3.14
N GLY A 112 -6.59 -3.03 2.84
CA GLY A 112 -7.42 -3.66 1.79
C GLY A 112 -6.74 -3.65 0.43
N VAL A 113 -6.22 -2.49 0.02
CA VAL A 113 -5.47 -2.32 -1.23
C VAL A 113 -4.21 -3.18 -1.25
N ALA A 114 -3.44 -3.21 -0.15
CA ALA A 114 -2.22 -4.00 -0.05
C ALA A 114 -2.51 -5.51 -0.17
N VAL A 115 -3.55 -6.00 0.50
CA VAL A 115 -3.96 -7.41 0.41
C VAL A 115 -4.35 -7.75 -1.02
N LEU A 116 -5.18 -6.94 -1.67
CA LEU A 116 -5.59 -7.16 -3.06
C LEU A 116 -4.39 -7.13 -4.03
N ALA A 117 -3.49 -6.17 -3.87
CA ALA A 117 -2.29 -6.05 -4.69
C ALA A 117 -1.31 -7.22 -4.49
N ALA A 118 -1.25 -7.77 -3.26
CA ALA A 118 -0.38 -8.88 -2.93
C ALA A 118 -0.92 -10.26 -3.36
N LEU A 119 -2.23 -10.39 -3.62
CA LEU A 119 -2.85 -11.68 -3.95
C LEU A 119 -2.22 -12.36 -5.17
N LEU A 120 -2.08 -11.65 -6.28
CA LEU A 120 -1.50 -12.21 -7.51
C LEU A 120 -0.02 -12.60 -7.35
N PRO A 121 0.87 -11.76 -6.79
CA PRO A 121 2.24 -12.16 -6.49
C PRO A 121 2.32 -13.35 -5.52
N ALA A 122 1.49 -13.36 -4.48
CA ALA A 122 1.45 -14.46 -3.51
C ALA A 122 1.02 -15.78 -4.16
N ILE A 123 -0.01 -15.76 -5.02
CA ILE A 123 -0.45 -16.94 -5.77
C ILE A 123 0.64 -17.40 -6.76
N SER A 124 1.34 -16.46 -7.40
CA SER A 124 2.44 -16.79 -8.31
C SER A 124 3.61 -17.46 -7.57
N ALA A 125 3.95 -16.97 -6.37
CA ALA A 125 4.96 -17.57 -5.51
C ALA A 125 4.54 -18.97 -4.99
N TYR A 126 3.25 -19.17 -4.73
CA TYR A 126 2.69 -20.48 -4.39
C TYR A 126 2.88 -21.50 -5.52
N ARG A 127 2.77 -21.09 -6.79
CA ARG A 127 2.88 -21.91 -8.00
C ARG A 127 4.31 -22.07 -8.51
N VAL A 128 5.36 -21.64 -7.80
CA VAL A 128 6.74 -21.86 -8.20
C VAL A 128 7.00 -23.36 -8.22
N ASP A 129 7.07 -23.92 -9.42
CA ASP A 129 7.35 -25.33 -9.65
C ASP A 129 8.86 -25.56 -9.59
N VAL A 130 9.30 -26.24 -8.53
CA VAL A 130 10.71 -26.58 -8.28
C VAL A 130 11.26 -27.46 -9.40
N ALA A 131 10.42 -28.30 -10.01
CA ALA A 131 10.83 -29.22 -11.08
C ALA A 131 11.31 -28.51 -12.36
N ARG A 132 10.72 -27.34 -12.69
CA ARG A 132 11.15 -26.55 -13.86
C ARG A 132 12.49 -25.86 -13.67
N LEU A 133 12.87 -25.52 -12.44
CA LEU A 133 14.16 -24.88 -12.16
C LEU A 133 15.34 -25.87 -12.22
N LEU A 134 15.09 -27.16 -11.97
CA LEU A 134 16.10 -28.20 -12.07
C LEU A 134 16.36 -28.64 -13.52
N ASN A 135 15.39 -28.49 -14.43
CA ASN A 135 15.50 -28.85 -15.84
C ASN A 135 16.01 -27.69 -16.74
N ALA A 136 16.30 -26.53 -16.20
CA ALA A 136 16.78 -25.35 -16.93
C ALA A 136 18.31 -25.18 -16.90
N ARG A 137 19.04 -26.30 -16.59
CA ARG A 137 20.52 -26.40 -16.73
C ARG A 137 20.91 -27.25 -17.89
#